data_5fbc64c43a6fc6a410a687a3da0043f2
#
_entry.id   5fbc64c43a6fc6a410a687a3da0043f2
#
_cell.length_a   1.000
_cell.length_b   1.000
_cell.length_c   1.000
_cell.angle_alpha   90.00
_cell.angle_beta   90.00
_cell.angle_gamma   90.00
#
_symmetry.space_group_name_H-M   'P 1'
#
loop_
_entity.id
_entity.type
_entity.pdbx_description
1 polymer ?
#
loop_
_entity_poly.entity_id
_entity_poly.type
_entity_poly.pdbx_seq_one_letter_code
_entity_poly.pdbx_strand_id
1 'polypeptide(L)'
;MKTRKVLDAYALLAYLKGEGGHRRVKEMLASADSDLLINAVNACEVFYTLARARGIREAEYFLNVILPGLPVTVIDNTFEEVIEAARLKAAHALSFADCFAAATAIRERAPLVTGDREFEKLGRAVDVDWLE
;
A
#
# COMPACT_ATOMS: atom_id res chain seq x y z
N MET A 1 -10.74 11.63 16.49
CA MET A 1 -10.20 11.90 15.13
C MET A 1 -9.44 10.69 14.64
N LYS A 2 -9.67 10.27 13.39
CA LYS A 2 -8.98 9.12 12.83
C LYS A 2 -7.60 9.51 12.30
N THR A 3 -6.64 8.59 12.43
CA THR A 3 -5.30 8.73 11.88
C THR A 3 -5.27 8.09 10.51
N ARG A 4 -5.05 8.91 9.47
CA ARG A 4 -4.97 8.44 8.09
C ARG A 4 -3.58 7.90 7.79
N LYS A 5 -3.51 6.72 7.18
CA LYS A 5 -2.27 6.11 6.72
C LYS A 5 -2.51 5.42 5.38
N VAL A 6 -1.46 5.37 4.57
CA VAL A 6 -1.50 4.69 3.27
C VAL A 6 -0.67 3.41 3.36
N LEU A 7 -1.29 2.29 2.99
CA LEU A 7 -0.59 1.01 2.92
C LEU A 7 -0.05 0.81 1.51
N ASP A 8 1.16 0.28 1.39
CA ASP A 8 1.64 -0.24 0.10
C ASP A 8 1.35 -1.74 0.01
N ALA A 9 1.76 -2.38 -1.09
CA ALA A 9 1.59 -3.81 -1.26
C ALA A 9 2.40 -4.61 -0.23
N TYR A 10 3.59 -4.13 0.15
CA TYR A 10 4.43 -4.79 1.16
C TYR A 10 3.65 -4.95 2.47
N ALA A 11 3.03 -3.87 2.95
CA ALA A 11 2.31 -3.87 4.22
C ALA A 11 1.16 -4.88 4.21
N LEU A 12 0.35 -4.87 3.16
CA LEU A 12 -0.79 -5.76 3.08
C LEU A 12 -0.37 -7.21 2.89
N LEU A 13 0.66 -7.46 2.10
CA LEU A 13 1.23 -8.81 1.94
C LEU A 13 1.82 -9.34 3.23
N ALA A 14 2.51 -8.50 4.01
CA ALA A 14 3.05 -8.90 5.32
C ALA A 14 1.93 -9.38 6.24
N TYR A 15 0.81 -8.65 6.27
CA TYR A 15 -0.36 -9.04 7.03
C TYR A 15 -0.93 -10.38 6.56
N LEU A 16 -1.13 -10.53 5.25
CA LEU A 16 -1.76 -11.72 4.68
C LEU A 16 -0.89 -12.98 4.84
N LYS A 17 0.43 -12.81 4.78
CA LYS A 17 1.38 -13.93 4.89
C LYS A 17 1.86 -14.19 6.32
N GLY A 18 1.51 -13.33 7.27
CA GLY A 18 1.99 -13.43 8.65
C GLY A 18 3.50 -13.20 8.77
N GLU A 19 4.08 -12.40 7.89
CA GLU A 19 5.50 -12.09 7.88
C GLU A 19 5.84 -10.91 8.80
N GLY A 20 7.11 -10.51 8.83
CA GLY A 20 7.58 -9.42 9.68
C GLY A 20 6.76 -8.14 9.49
N GLY A 21 6.36 -7.53 10.62
CA GLY A 21 5.50 -6.35 10.60
C GLY A 21 4.00 -6.65 10.58
N HIS A 22 3.58 -7.91 10.44
CA HIS A 22 2.15 -8.25 10.33
C HIS A 22 1.32 -7.82 11.55
N ARG A 23 1.90 -7.86 12.74
CA ARG A 23 1.18 -7.47 13.96
C ARG A 23 0.81 -6.00 13.96
N ARG A 24 1.73 -5.14 13.52
CA ARG A 24 1.45 -3.70 13.43
C ARG A 24 0.32 -3.41 12.44
N VAL A 25 0.35 -4.07 11.28
CA VAL A 25 -0.72 -3.92 10.29
C VAL A 25 -2.04 -4.43 10.86
N LYS A 26 -2.01 -5.59 11.53
CA LYS A 26 -3.19 -6.16 12.17
C LYS A 26 -3.79 -5.19 13.21
N GLU A 27 -2.94 -4.57 14.02
CA GLU A 27 -3.38 -3.58 15.00
C GLU A 27 -4.01 -2.36 14.34
N MET A 28 -3.43 -1.88 13.24
CA MET A 28 -4.00 -0.78 12.46
C MET A 28 -5.38 -1.14 11.92
N LEU A 29 -5.52 -2.35 11.36
CA LEU A 29 -6.79 -2.84 10.83
C LEU A 29 -7.86 -3.00 11.92
N ALA A 30 -7.46 -3.35 13.12
CA ALA A 30 -8.37 -3.55 14.25
C ALA A 30 -8.75 -2.23 14.94
N SER A 31 -8.02 -1.15 14.71
CA SER A 31 -8.22 0.11 15.42
C SER A 31 -9.37 0.92 14.81
N ALA A 32 -10.32 1.32 15.64
CA ALA A 32 -11.39 2.23 15.22
C ALA A 32 -10.88 3.63 14.87
N ASP A 33 -9.67 3.98 15.30
CA ASP A 33 -9.06 5.29 15.05
C ASP A 33 -8.26 5.33 13.74
N SER A 34 -8.15 4.22 13.03
CA SER A 34 -7.42 4.15 11.77
C SER A 34 -8.31 4.48 10.58
N ASP A 35 -7.76 5.26 9.65
CA ASP A 35 -8.35 5.54 8.34
C ASP A 35 -7.32 5.07 7.31
N LEU A 36 -7.44 3.84 6.86
CA LEU A 36 -6.45 3.18 6.03
C LEU A 36 -6.82 3.25 4.55
N LEU A 37 -5.87 3.64 3.74
CA LEU A 37 -6.01 3.74 2.29
C LEU A 37 -5.00 2.83 1.60
N ILE A 38 -5.35 2.32 0.44
CA ILE A 38 -4.41 1.65 -0.47
C ILE A 38 -4.72 2.08 -1.89
N ASN A 39 -3.69 2.40 -2.66
CA ASN A 39 -3.89 2.73 -4.06
C ASN A 39 -4.28 1.47 -4.84
N ALA A 40 -5.19 1.60 -5.80
CA ALA A 40 -5.66 0.49 -6.64
C ALA A 40 -4.50 -0.27 -7.30
N VAL A 41 -3.45 0.43 -7.71
CA VAL A 41 -2.25 -0.21 -8.30
C VAL A 41 -1.58 -1.12 -7.29
N ASN A 42 -1.47 -0.69 -6.04
CA ASN A 42 -0.86 -1.50 -4.99
C ASN A 42 -1.75 -2.68 -4.58
N ALA A 43 -3.06 -2.50 -4.59
CA ALA A 43 -4.00 -3.62 -4.39
C ALA A 43 -3.86 -4.66 -5.51
N CYS A 44 -3.70 -4.21 -6.76
CA CYS A 44 -3.43 -5.09 -7.89
C CYS A 44 -2.10 -5.83 -7.76
N GLU A 45 -1.10 -5.18 -7.21
CA GLU A 45 0.19 -5.83 -6.95
C GLU A 45 0.04 -6.97 -5.94
N VAL A 46 -0.75 -6.77 -4.89
CA VAL A 46 -1.09 -7.84 -3.94
C VAL A 46 -1.76 -9.01 -4.69
N PHE A 47 -2.73 -8.69 -5.55
CA PHE A 47 -3.45 -9.69 -6.33
C PHE A 47 -2.50 -10.56 -7.14
N TYR A 48 -1.66 -9.97 -8.00
CA TYR A 48 -0.82 -10.78 -8.88
C TYR A 48 0.31 -11.47 -8.12
N THR A 49 0.79 -10.90 -7.02
CA THR A 49 1.79 -11.57 -6.18
C THR A 49 1.21 -12.84 -5.56
N LEU A 50 -0.02 -12.78 -5.05
CA LEU A 50 -0.72 -13.96 -4.54
C LEU A 50 -0.97 -14.99 -5.64
N ALA A 51 -1.39 -14.53 -6.83
CA ALA A 51 -1.64 -15.42 -7.96
C ALA A 51 -0.39 -16.20 -8.35
N ARG A 52 0.76 -15.53 -8.38
CA ARG A 52 2.04 -16.18 -8.70
C ARG A 52 2.50 -17.15 -7.61
N ALA A 53 2.30 -16.80 -6.36
CA ALA A 53 2.79 -17.58 -5.22
C ALA A 53 1.86 -18.74 -4.86
N ARG A 54 0.54 -18.56 -4.96
CA ARG A 54 -0.46 -19.49 -4.42
C ARG A 54 -1.56 -19.89 -5.41
N GLY A 55 -1.55 -19.33 -6.62
CA GLY A 55 -2.52 -19.62 -7.65
C GLY A 55 -3.65 -18.60 -7.73
N ILE A 56 -4.34 -18.61 -8.87
CA ILE A 56 -5.36 -17.61 -9.19
C ILE A 56 -6.57 -17.67 -8.24
N ARG A 57 -6.90 -18.85 -7.71
CA ARG A 57 -8.03 -18.99 -6.79
C ARG A 57 -7.82 -18.19 -5.50
N GLU A 58 -6.62 -18.24 -4.94
CA GLU A 58 -6.31 -17.46 -3.73
C GLU A 58 -6.32 -15.95 -4.02
N ALA A 59 -5.81 -15.56 -5.19
CA ALA A 59 -5.85 -14.17 -5.60
C ALA A 59 -7.29 -13.67 -5.78
N GLU A 60 -8.15 -14.47 -6.39
CA GLU A 60 -9.57 -14.13 -6.55
C GLU A 60 -10.28 -14.08 -5.18
N TYR A 61 -9.94 -14.99 -4.27
CA TYR A 61 -10.49 -14.96 -2.93
C TYR A 61 -10.08 -13.67 -2.19
N PHE A 62 -8.82 -13.27 -2.33
CA PHE A 62 -8.36 -11.99 -1.79
C PHE A 62 -9.21 -10.83 -2.35
N LEU A 63 -9.35 -10.78 -3.66
CA LEU A 63 -10.03 -9.68 -4.34
C LEU A 63 -11.51 -9.61 -3.97
N ASN A 64 -12.20 -10.74 -3.93
CA ASN A 64 -13.65 -10.78 -3.81
C ASN A 64 -14.16 -10.92 -2.38
N VAL A 65 -13.33 -11.41 -1.45
CA VAL A 65 -13.74 -11.70 -0.07
C VAL A 65 -12.88 -10.94 0.94
N ILE A 66 -11.56 -11.09 0.89
CA ILE A 66 -10.69 -10.53 1.92
C ILE A 66 -10.66 -9.00 1.84
N LEU A 67 -10.28 -8.46 0.68
CA LEU A 67 -10.11 -7.01 0.52
C LEU A 67 -11.40 -6.25 0.82
N PRO A 68 -12.58 -6.63 0.30
CA PRO A 68 -13.83 -5.93 0.64
C PRO A 68 -14.19 -6.02 2.12
N GLY A 69 -13.73 -7.05 2.82
CA GLY A 69 -13.98 -7.25 4.24
C GLY A 69 -13.02 -6.49 5.16
N LEU A 70 -11.95 -5.91 4.62
CA LEU A 70 -10.98 -5.15 5.42
C LEU A 70 -11.40 -3.68 5.51
N PRO A 71 -11.12 -3.02 6.65
CA PRO A 71 -11.39 -1.58 6.79
C PRO A 71 -10.32 -0.74 6.08
N VAL A 72 -10.16 -0.97 4.80
CA VAL A 72 -9.19 -0.28 3.93
C VAL A 72 -9.94 0.26 2.72
N THR A 73 -9.78 1.54 2.44
CA THR A 73 -10.37 2.16 1.26
C THR A 73 -9.40 2.07 0.08
N VAL A 74 -9.87 1.51 -1.03
CA VAL A 74 -9.10 1.44 -2.27
C VAL A 74 -9.27 2.76 -3.02
N ILE A 75 -8.15 3.40 -3.37
CA ILE A 75 -8.12 4.68 -4.06
C ILE A 75 -7.84 4.45 -5.54
N ASP A 76 -8.80 4.82 -6.39
CA ASP A 76 -8.59 4.85 -7.84
C ASP A 76 -7.74 6.03 -8.25
N ASN A 77 -7.26 6.03 -9.50
CA ASN A 77 -6.40 7.09 -10.01
C ASN A 77 -7.05 7.78 -11.21
N THR A 78 -7.05 9.10 -11.18
CA THR A 78 -7.29 9.90 -12.37
C THR A 78 -6.03 9.89 -13.23
N PHE A 79 -6.13 10.31 -14.49
CA PHE A 79 -4.94 10.44 -15.33
C PHE A 79 -3.91 11.39 -14.72
N GLU A 80 -4.36 12.51 -14.14
CA GLU A 80 -3.47 13.47 -13.49
C GLU A 80 -2.71 12.83 -12.33
N GLU A 81 -3.36 11.96 -11.57
CA GLU A 81 -2.73 11.23 -10.47
C GLU A 81 -1.73 10.18 -10.97
N VAL A 82 -2.02 9.55 -12.11
CA VAL A 82 -1.05 8.68 -12.76
C VAL A 82 0.21 9.47 -13.17
N ILE A 83 0.02 10.68 -13.68
CA ILE A 83 1.14 11.56 -14.04
C ILE A 83 1.97 11.96 -12.80
N GLU A 84 1.33 12.19 -11.66
CA GLU A 84 2.08 12.43 -10.41
C GLU A 84 3.03 11.27 -10.08
N ALA A 85 2.54 10.05 -10.18
CA ALA A 85 3.35 8.85 -9.97
C ALA A 85 4.47 8.75 -11.03
N ALA A 86 4.17 9.09 -12.28
CA ALA A 86 5.14 9.08 -13.36
C ALA A 86 6.26 10.11 -13.14
N ARG A 87 5.95 11.27 -12.58
CA ARG A 87 6.98 12.26 -12.23
C ARG A 87 7.95 11.73 -11.16
N LEU A 88 7.43 11.03 -10.16
CA LEU A 88 8.28 10.37 -9.18
C LEU A 88 9.15 9.30 -9.82
N LYS A 89 8.57 8.52 -10.73
CA LYS A 89 9.30 7.48 -11.46
C LYS A 89 10.43 8.06 -12.32
N ALA A 90 10.19 9.20 -12.94
CA ALA A 90 11.18 9.87 -13.76
C ALA A 90 12.37 10.37 -12.94
N ALA A 91 12.15 10.73 -11.68
CA ALA A 91 13.17 11.33 -10.82
C ALA A 91 13.85 10.32 -9.88
N HIS A 92 13.29 9.13 -9.70
CA HIS A 92 13.76 8.16 -8.70
C HIS A 92 13.80 6.74 -9.26
N ALA A 93 14.76 5.94 -8.78
CA ALA A 93 14.90 4.53 -9.16
C ALA A 93 13.99 3.65 -8.29
N LEU A 94 12.67 3.83 -8.43
CA LEU A 94 11.64 3.05 -7.78
C LEU A 94 10.78 2.33 -8.81
N SER A 95 10.11 1.24 -8.41
CA SER A 95 9.12 0.63 -9.28
C SER A 95 7.95 1.60 -9.50
N PHE A 96 7.23 1.44 -10.60
CA PHE A 96 6.09 2.31 -10.87
C PHE A 96 5.00 2.13 -9.80
N ALA A 97 4.77 0.90 -9.36
CA ALA A 97 3.82 0.64 -8.28
C ALA A 97 4.20 1.37 -6.99
N ASP A 98 5.48 1.38 -6.61
CA ASP A 98 5.95 2.11 -5.44
C ASP A 98 5.71 3.62 -5.58
N CYS A 99 5.85 4.14 -6.81
CA CYS A 99 5.58 5.55 -7.07
C CYS A 99 4.11 5.90 -6.86
N PHE A 100 3.18 4.98 -7.15
CA PHE A 100 1.76 5.18 -6.84
C PHE A 100 1.51 5.23 -5.34
N ALA A 101 2.13 4.34 -4.56
CA ALA A 101 2.00 4.36 -3.11
C ALA A 101 2.52 5.68 -2.53
N ALA A 102 3.70 6.10 -2.95
CA ALA A 102 4.31 7.34 -2.48
C ALA A 102 3.48 8.56 -2.90
N ALA A 103 3.03 8.64 -4.14
CA ALA A 103 2.22 9.76 -4.62
C ALA A 103 0.90 9.86 -3.85
N THR A 104 0.28 8.73 -3.53
CA THR A 104 -0.94 8.70 -2.73
C THR A 104 -0.68 9.25 -1.33
N ALA A 105 0.39 8.80 -0.68
CA ALA A 105 0.76 9.27 0.66
C ALA A 105 1.02 10.77 0.68
N ILE A 106 1.74 11.28 -0.30
CA ILE A 106 2.04 12.71 -0.43
C ILE A 106 0.74 13.52 -0.63
N ARG A 107 -0.12 13.09 -1.54
CA ARG A 107 -1.38 13.76 -1.84
C ARG A 107 -2.31 13.79 -0.64
N GLU A 108 -2.40 12.66 0.08
CA GLU A 108 -3.27 12.53 1.25
C GLU A 108 -2.65 13.11 2.52
N ARG A 109 -1.41 13.58 2.45
CA ARG A 109 -0.66 14.09 3.61
C ARG A 109 -0.67 13.09 4.76
N ALA A 110 -0.43 11.83 4.42
CA ALA A 110 -0.48 10.72 5.36
C ALA A 110 0.80 9.91 5.28
N PRO A 111 1.25 9.30 6.38
CA PRO A 111 2.42 8.44 6.32
C PRO A 111 2.15 7.20 5.47
N LEU A 112 3.19 6.75 4.78
CA LEU A 112 3.21 5.52 4.04
C LEU A 112 3.67 4.40 4.97
N VAL A 113 2.85 3.38 5.14
CA VAL A 113 3.18 2.19 5.94
C VAL A 113 3.84 1.16 5.04
N THR A 114 5.09 0.86 5.29
CA THR A 114 5.86 -0.09 4.47
C THR A 114 7.03 -0.65 5.25
N GLY A 115 7.55 -1.80 4.81
CA GLY A 115 8.84 -2.35 5.24
C GLY A 115 9.88 -2.33 4.12
N ASP A 116 9.52 -1.81 2.95
CA ASP A 116 10.40 -1.80 1.78
C ASP A 116 11.36 -0.60 1.85
N ARG A 117 12.64 -0.89 2.09
CA ARG A 117 13.68 0.13 2.24
C ARG A 117 13.96 0.92 0.97
N GLU A 118 13.46 0.50 -0.19
CA GLU A 118 13.56 1.27 -1.43
C GLU A 118 12.96 2.67 -1.29
N PHE A 119 11.96 2.83 -0.42
CA PHE A 119 11.35 4.15 -0.16
C PHE A 119 12.30 5.15 0.51
N GLU A 120 13.42 4.72 1.05
CA GLU A 120 14.44 5.63 1.55
C GLU A 120 14.98 6.56 0.47
N LYS A 121 14.91 6.14 -0.80
CA LYS A 121 15.32 6.93 -1.96
C LYS A 121 14.54 8.23 -2.11
N LEU A 122 13.35 8.32 -1.53
CA LEU A 122 12.52 9.53 -1.59
C LEU A 122 12.87 10.56 -0.51
N GLY A 123 13.66 10.17 0.49
CA GLY A 123 14.09 11.06 1.56
C GLY A 123 12.89 11.68 2.28
N ARG A 124 12.88 13.01 2.33
CA ARG A 124 11.83 13.76 3.02
C ARG A 124 10.57 14.00 2.20
N ALA A 125 10.57 13.57 0.93
CA ALA A 125 9.40 13.78 0.07
C ALA A 125 8.18 13.01 0.56
N VAL A 126 8.39 11.88 1.23
CA VAL A 126 7.32 11.08 1.80
C VAL A 126 7.65 10.76 3.28
N ASP A 127 6.62 10.83 4.11
CA ASP A 127 6.73 10.40 5.50
C ASP A 127 6.44 8.90 5.57
N VAL A 128 7.35 8.14 6.14
CA VAL A 128 7.24 6.67 6.19
C VAL A 128 7.08 6.20 7.62
N ASP A 129 6.06 5.39 7.85
CA ASP A 129 5.86 4.64 9.07
C ASP A 129 6.42 3.23 8.83
N TRP A 130 7.66 3.02 9.23
CA TRP A 130 8.38 1.77 8.97
C TRP A 130 7.83 0.62 9.80
N LEU A 131 7.56 -0.50 9.15
CA LEU A 131 7.08 -1.71 9.84
C LEU A 131 8.17 -2.40 10.66
N GLU A 132 9.43 -2.14 10.32
CA GLU A 132 10.58 -2.70 11.04
C GLU A 132 11.75 -1.73 11.06
#